data_992c2b3bd744a7e14146ecb208fb1d5f
#
_entry.id   992c2b3bd744a7e14146ecb208fb1d5f
#
_cell.length_a   1.000
_cell.length_b   1.000
_cell.length_c   1.000
_cell.angle_alpha   90.00
_cell.angle_beta   90.00
_cell.angle_gamma   90.00
#
_symmetry.space_group_name_H-M   'P 1'
#
loop_
_entity.id
_entity.type
_entity.pdbx_description
1 polymer ?
#
loop_
_entity_poly.entity_id
_entity_poly.type
_entity_poly.pdbx_seq_one_letter_code
_entity_poly.pdbx_strand_id
1 'polypeptide(L)'
;MIDFIKQTVENSKLSNIVLKHSTTGDGRLDSAESEIVVIKHLVDLFSDTEIEVILAPRERHWYDIMLKFKDEMYPINIKITSGVAADNISSKLGVFYTLTGIDPETISGLTRWSSYNQLLVDNLKPTTTTNYYFIVYFKEQEKFLFTSLKHLDKLVANGNNLPFQCNWSDNLNSTQRSEEEQLKYLMQTYFDSWLKKTGGFEPLLQWKET
;
A
#
# COMPACT_ATOMS: atom_id res chain seq x y z
N MET A 1 3.07 12.78 -13.79
CA MET A 1 2.10 12.97 -12.68
C MET A 1 2.64 12.43 -11.37
N ILE A 2 3.10 11.21 -11.27
CA ILE A 2 3.61 10.59 -10.03
C ILE A 2 4.71 11.43 -9.35
N ASP A 3 5.67 11.96 -10.09
CA ASP A 3 6.73 12.80 -9.53
C ASP A 3 6.18 14.11 -8.94
N PHE A 4 5.15 14.68 -9.55
CA PHE A 4 4.44 15.84 -9.00
C PHE A 4 3.76 15.51 -7.67
N ILE A 5 3.00 14.40 -7.61
CA ILE A 5 2.36 13.94 -6.38
C ILE A 5 3.42 13.72 -5.29
N LYS A 6 4.50 13.01 -5.63
CA LYS A 6 5.61 12.74 -4.72
C LYS A 6 6.20 14.02 -4.16
N GLN A 7 6.62 14.94 -5.03
CA GLN A 7 7.21 16.22 -4.61
C GLN A 7 6.25 17.05 -3.76
N THR A 8 4.97 17.11 -4.16
CA THR A 8 3.95 17.87 -3.42
C THR A 8 3.76 17.31 -2.01
N VAL A 9 3.65 15.99 -1.88
CA VAL A 9 3.47 15.32 -0.58
C VAL A 9 4.73 15.43 0.29
N GLU A 10 5.90 15.10 -0.25
CA GLU A 10 7.15 15.07 0.52
C GLU A 10 7.63 16.45 0.96
N ASN A 11 7.28 17.52 0.22
CA ASN A 11 7.58 18.89 0.60
C ASN A 11 6.52 19.52 1.52
N SER A 12 5.37 18.84 1.72
CA SER A 12 4.34 19.36 2.59
C SER A 12 4.70 19.21 4.07
N LYS A 13 4.11 20.06 4.90
CA LYS A 13 4.24 19.99 6.36
C LYS A 13 2.85 19.98 6.97
N LEU A 14 2.62 19.10 7.92
CA LEU A 14 1.43 19.18 8.77
C LEU A 14 1.54 20.45 9.62
N SER A 15 0.85 21.52 9.21
CA SER A 15 0.85 22.78 9.94
C SER A 15 0.09 22.61 11.26
N ASN A 16 0.77 22.76 12.40
CA ASN A 16 0.21 22.90 13.75
C ASN A 16 -0.82 21.85 14.21
N ILE A 17 -0.88 20.69 13.57
CA ILE A 17 -1.78 19.62 13.99
C ILE A 17 -1.02 18.71 14.93
N VAL A 18 -1.25 18.89 16.22
CA VAL A 18 -0.76 17.96 17.25
C VAL A 18 -1.44 16.62 17.00
N LEU A 19 -0.71 15.71 16.37
CA LEU A 19 -1.12 14.29 16.40
C LEU A 19 -1.14 13.90 17.87
N LYS A 20 -2.32 13.59 18.39
CA LYS A 20 -2.46 13.23 19.80
C LYS A 20 -1.54 12.06 20.12
N HIS A 21 -0.60 12.28 21.03
CA HIS A 21 0.09 11.17 21.68
C HIS A 21 -0.93 10.45 22.55
N SER A 22 -0.93 9.13 22.49
CA SER A 22 -1.82 8.29 23.26
C SER A 22 -1.89 8.69 24.73
N THR A 23 -3.04 9.16 25.17
CA THR A 23 -3.34 9.28 26.59
C THR A 23 -3.97 8.00 27.13
N THR A 24 -4.38 7.09 26.25
CA THR A 24 -5.13 5.87 26.61
C THR A 24 -4.30 4.59 26.53
N GLY A 25 -3.10 4.63 25.96
CA GLY A 25 -2.25 3.45 25.73
C GLY A 25 -2.75 2.51 24.63
N ASP A 26 -3.89 2.80 23.97
CA ASP A 26 -4.37 2.04 22.82
C ASP A 26 -3.92 2.72 21.50
N GLY A 27 -2.78 2.26 21.00
CA GLY A 27 -2.18 2.80 19.77
C GLY A 27 -3.04 2.66 18.51
N ARG A 28 -4.14 1.89 18.56
CA ARG A 28 -5.05 1.71 17.42
C ARG A 28 -6.02 2.89 17.27
N LEU A 29 -6.56 3.37 18.40
CA LEU A 29 -7.45 4.54 18.39
C LEU A 29 -6.70 5.80 17.97
N ASP A 30 -5.48 5.97 18.49
CA ASP A 30 -4.62 7.10 18.11
C ASP A 30 -4.23 7.07 16.62
N SER A 31 -4.08 5.87 16.05
CA SER A 31 -3.77 5.69 14.63
C SER A 31 -4.93 6.19 13.74
N ALA A 32 -6.18 5.82 14.08
CA ALA A 32 -7.35 6.21 13.30
C ALA A 32 -7.60 7.73 13.33
N GLU A 33 -7.49 8.38 14.51
CA GLU A 33 -7.62 9.83 14.61
C GLU A 33 -6.51 10.56 13.84
N SER A 34 -5.30 10.07 13.93
CA SER A 34 -4.15 10.63 13.21
C SER A 34 -4.28 10.47 11.69
N GLU A 35 -4.85 9.36 11.23
CA GLU A 35 -5.12 9.12 9.81
C GLU A 35 -6.10 10.13 9.22
N ILE A 36 -7.19 10.45 9.95
CA ILE A 36 -8.16 11.48 9.56
C ILE A 36 -7.47 12.84 9.37
N VAL A 37 -6.54 13.16 10.26
CA VAL A 37 -5.78 14.42 10.18
C VAL A 37 -4.92 14.47 8.92
N VAL A 38 -4.21 13.37 8.61
CA VAL A 38 -3.41 13.28 7.40
C VAL A 38 -4.30 13.35 6.15
N ILE A 39 -5.43 12.65 6.14
CA ILE A 39 -6.41 12.72 5.03
C ILE A 39 -6.86 14.16 4.78
N LYS A 40 -7.25 14.89 5.81
CA LYS A 40 -7.66 16.31 5.68
C LYS A 40 -6.54 17.15 5.09
N HIS A 41 -5.32 16.99 5.60
CA HIS A 41 -4.16 17.69 5.06
C HIS A 41 -3.97 17.41 3.56
N LEU A 42 -4.13 16.17 3.12
CA LEU A 42 -4.00 15.80 1.71
C LEU A 42 -5.13 16.38 0.84
N VAL A 43 -6.35 16.41 1.36
CA VAL A 43 -7.49 17.07 0.67
C VAL A 43 -7.18 18.55 0.47
N ASP A 44 -6.73 19.24 1.52
CA ASP A 44 -6.37 20.66 1.44
C ASP A 44 -5.17 20.89 0.51
N LEU A 45 -4.17 20.02 0.57
CA LEU A 45 -2.95 20.09 -0.24
C LEU A 45 -3.21 20.03 -1.76
N PHE A 46 -4.22 19.26 -2.17
CA PHE A 46 -4.58 19.08 -3.57
C PHE A 46 -5.77 19.92 -4.03
N SER A 47 -6.40 20.71 -3.13
CA SER A 47 -7.62 21.48 -3.42
C SER A 47 -7.51 22.43 -4.60
N ASP A 48 -6.34 23.05 -4.80
CA ASP A 48 -6.07 24.01 -5.86
C ASP A 48 -5.35 23.37 -7.07
N THR A 49 -5.41 22.04 -7.19
CA THR A 49 -4.79 21.29 -8.29
C THR A 49 -5.84 20.59 -9.16
N GLU A 50 -5.42 20.01 -10.29
CA GLU A 50 -6.29 19.16 -11.11
C GLU A 50 -6.44 17.73 -10.55
N ILE A 51 -5.90 17.45 -9.35
CA ILE A 51 -5.97 16.14 -8.70
C ILE A 51 -7.21 16.09 -7.81
N GLU A 52 -8.12 15.18 -8.12
CA GLU A 52 -9.26 14.88 -7.28
C GLU A 52 -8.86 13.90 -6.17
N VAL A 53 -9.16 14.23 -4.91
CA VAL A 53 -8.97 13.34 -3.77
C VAL A 53 -10.31 12.67 -3.45
N ILE A 54 -10.39 11.37 -3.72
CA ILE A 54 -11.58 10.56 -3.47
C ILE A 54 -11.34 9.74 -2.20
N LEU A 55 -12.20 9.89 -1.21
CA LEU A 55 -12.11 9.14 0.05
C LEU A 55 -12.59 7.71 -0.13
N ALA A 56 -12.04 6.79 0.64
CA ALA A 56 -12.55 5.44 0.72
C ALA A 56 -14.06 5.43 1.02
N PRO A 57 -14.87 4.65 0.28
CA PRO A 57 -16.35 4.68 0.42
C PRO A 57 -16.85 4.05 1.73
N ARG A 58 -15.98 3.33 2.44
CA ARG A 58 -16.31 2.62 3.70
C ARG A 58 -15.05 2.33 4.49
N GLU A 59 -15.19 2.09 5.78
CA GLU A 59 -14.11 1.58 6.63
C GLU A 59 -13.55 0.25 6.07
N ARG A 60 -12.25 0.07 6.27
CA ARG A 60 -11.51 -1.13 5.81
C ARG A 60 -11.63 -1.38 4.31
N HIS A 61 -11.79 -0.32 3.54
CA HIS A 61 -11.64 -0.39 2.10
C HIS A 61 -10.20 -0.79 1.74
N TRP A 62 -9.94 -1.18 0.49
CA TRP A 62 -8.61 -1.63 0.11
C TRP A 62 -7.60 -0.48 -0.11
N TYR A 63 -8.08 0.76 -0.17
CA TYR A 63 -7.28 1.99 -0.07
C TYR A 63 -7.94 2.95 0.93
N ASP A 64 -7.19 3.93 1.42
CA ASP A 64 -7.70 4.97 2.31
C ASP A 64 -8.16 6.19 1.52
N ILE A 65 -7.40 6.56 0.48
CA ILE A 65 -7.78 7.56 -0.51
C ILE A 65 -7.40 7.10 -1.91
N MET A 66 -8.08 7.63 -2.91
CA MET A 66 -7.73 7.54 -4.33
C MET A 66 -7.38 8.94 -4.83
N LEU A 67 -6.19 9.14 -5.35
CA LEU A 67 -5.90 10.34 -6.13
C LEU A 67 -6.23 10.06 -7.59
N LYS A 68 -7.04 10.92 -8.19
CA LYS A 68 -7.43 10.81 -9.59
C LYS A 68 -6.97 12.04 -10.36
N PHE A 69 -6.29 11.80 -11.47
CA PHE A 69 -5.90 12.83 -12.42
C PHE A 69 -6.27 12.37 -13.83
N LYS A 70 -7.21 13.06 -14.46
CA LYS A 70 -7.81 12.63 -15.73
C LYS A 70 -8.36 11.20 -15.62
N ASP A 71 -7.86 10.27 -16.41
CA ASP A 71 -8.26 8.86 -16.42
C ASP A 71 -7.34 7.97 -15.56
N GLU A 72 -6.29 8.56 -14.95
CA GLU A 72 -5.35 7.82 -14.10
C GLU A 72 -5.80 7.83 -12.65
N MET A 73 -5.71 6.65 -12.02
CA MET A 73 -6.11 6.43 -10.63
C MET A 73 -4.93 5.90 -9.81
N TYR A 74 -4.69 6.50 -8.66
CA TYR A 74 -3.59 6.18 -7.76
C TYR A 74 -4.15 5.80 -6.39
N PRO A 75 -4.42 4.50 -6.14
CA PRO A 75 -4.90 4.03 -4.83
C PRO A 75 -3.79 4.16 -3.79
N ILE A 76 -4.10 4.81 -2.68
CA ILE A 76 -3.14 5.15 -1.64
C ILE A 76 -3.59 4.58 -0.31
N ASN A 77 -2.67 3.95 0.39
CA ASN A 77 -2.79 3.62 1.79
C ASN A 77 -1.95 4.59 2.63
N ILE A 78 -2.57 5.14 3.67
CA ILE A 78 -1.92 6.08 4.57
C ILE A 78 -1.32 5.30 5.74
N LYS A 79 -0.11 5.65 6.10
CA LYS A 79 0.61 5.07 7.23
C LYS A 79 1.18 6.16 8.11
N ILE A 80 1.07 5.94 9.41
CA ILE A 80 1.62 6.86 10.42
C ILE A 80 2.49 6.05 11.34
N THR A 81 3.76 6.39 11.41
CA THR A 81 4.77 5.56 12.06
C THR A 81 5.78 6.38 12.85
N SER A 82 6.40 5.76 13.87
CA SER A 82 7.66 6.22 14.45
C SER A 82 8.88 5.73 13.64
N GLY A 83 8.68 4.80 12.69
CA GLY A 83 9.74 4.19 11.89
C GLY A 83 10.47 3.02 12.54
N VAL A 84 10.17 2.67 13.79
CA VAL A 84 10.90 1.64 14.55
C VAL A 84 10.27 0.26 14.41
N ALA A 85 8.95 0.17 14.46
CA ALA A 85 8.24 -1.09 14.43
C ALA A 85 7.93 -1.54 12.99
N ALA A 86 7.90 -2.86 12.77
CA ALA A 86 7.37 -3.41 11.53
C ALA A 86 5.86 -3.17 11.43
N ASP A 87 5.42 -2.79 10.24
CA ASP A 87 4.02 -2.48 9.94
C ASP A 87 3.46 -3.46 8.90
N ASN A 88 2.19 -3.82 9.07
CA ASN A 88 1.43 -4.55 8.07
C ASN A 88 0.98 -3.58 6.99
N ILE A 89 1.49 -3.72 5.77
CA ILE A 89 1.46 -2.63 4.82
C ILE A 89 0.42 -2.73 3.73
N SER A 90 -0.10 -3.91 3.44
CA SER A 90 -0.95 -4.06 2.27
C SER A 90 -2.10 -5.03 2.53
N SER A 91 -3.28 -4.63 2.09
CA SER A 91 -4.37 -5.58 1.90
C SER A 91 -4.06 -6.51 0.72
N LYS A 92 -4.60 -7.75 0.74
CA LYS A 92 -4.49 -8.64 -0.42
C LYS A 92 -5.08 -8.05 -1.70
N LEU A 93 -6.06 -7.14 -1.58
CA LEU A 93 -6.69 -6.48 -2.74
C LEU A 93 -5.75 -5.46 -3.39
N GLY A 94 -4.98 -4.71 -2.62
CA GLY A 94 -3.93 -3.83 -3.15
C GLY A 94 -2.82 -4.60 -3.87
N VAL A 95 -2.45 -5.78 -3.35
CA VAL A 95 -1.52 -6.70 -4.05
C VAL A 95 -2.10 -7.19 -5.36
N PHE A 96 -3.37 -7.64 -5.35
CA PHE A 96 -4.07 -8.09 -6.56
C PHE A 96 -4.08 -6.99 -7.63
N TYR A 97 -4.51 -5.78 -7.27
CA TYR A 97 -4.51 -4.64 -8.18
C TYR A 97 -3.12 -4.37 -8.78
N THR A 98 -2.09 -4.36 -7.95
CA THR A 98 -0.71 -4.10 -8.37
C THR A 98 -0.19 -5.13 -9.38
N LEU A 99 -0.57 -6.40 -9.21
CA LEU A 99 -0.04 -7.52 -10.01
C LEU A 99 -0.89 -7.83 -11.25
N THR A 100 -2.16 -7.42 -11.27
CA THR A 100 -3.08 -7.74 -12.36
C THR A 100 -3.54 -6.52 -13.16
N GLY A 101 -3.50 -5.33 -12.57
CA GLY A 101 -4.08 -4.11 -13.12
C GLY A 101 -5.61 -4.09 -13.14
N ILE A 102 -6.26 -5.03 -12.44
CA ILE A 102 -7.72 -5.17 -12.40
C ILE A 102 -8.23 -4.60 -11.09
N ASP A 103 -9.25 -3.73 -11.16
CA ASP A 103 -9.90 -3.22 -9.97
C ASP A 103 -10.53 -4.37 -9.17
N PRO A 104 -10.11 -4.59 -7.91
CA PRO A 104 -10.61 -5.68 -7.08
C PRO A 104 -12.11 -5.64 -6.84
N GLU A 105 -12.76 -4.49 -6.96
CA GLU A 105 -14.21 -4.38 -6.76
C GLU A 105 -15.01 -4.92 -7.95
N THR A 106 -14.38 -5.09 -9.11
CA THR A 106 -15.02 -5.64 -10.31
C THR A 106 -15.02 -7.17 -10.33
N ILE A 107 -14.28 -7.83 -9.43
CA ILE A 107 -14.15 -9.29 -9.39
C ILE A 107 -14.71 -9.85 -8.10
N SER A 108 -15.64 -10.83 -8.23
CA SER A 108 -16.13 -11.58 -7.10
C SER A 108 -15.15 -12.67 -6.66
N GLY A 109 -15.18 -13.03 -5.37
CA GLY A 109 -14.40 -14.16 -4.84
C GLY A 109 -13.04 -13.77 -4.23
N LEU A 110 -12.59 -12.54 -4.33
CA LEU A 110 -11.31 -12.08 -3.77
C LEU A 110 -11.26 -12.04 -2.22
N THR A 111 -12.38 -12.19 -1.55
CA THR A 111 -12.44 -12.23 -0.08
C THR A 111 -11.93 -13.53 0.51
N ARG A 112 -12.12 -14.66 -0.18
CA ARG A 112 -11.69 -15.99 0.26
C ARG A 112 -10.29 -16.29 -0.29
N TRP A 113 -9.40 -16.80 0.54
CA TRP A 113 -8.02 -17.08 0.13
C TRP A 113 -7.91 -18.12 -0.99
N SER A 114 -8.71 -19.17 -0.98
CA SER A 114 -8.67 -20.20 -2.03
C SER A 114 -8.97 -19.64 -3.42
N SER A 115 -10.09 -18.91 -3.55
CA SER A 115 -10.44 -18.26 -4.83
C SER A 115 -9.53 -17.07 -5.16
N TYR A 116 -9.06 -16.34 -4.16
CA TYR A 116 -8.12 -15.23 -4.35
C TYR A 116 -6.82 -15.70 -5.04
N ASN A 117 -6.22 -16.78 -4.55
CA ASN A 117 -4.96 -17.28 -5.12
C ASN A 117 -5.13 -17.74 -6.57
N GLN A 118 -6.23 -18.43 -6.87
CA GLN A 118 -6.53 -18.84 -8.24
C GLN A 118 -6.73 -17.62 -9.14
N LEU A 119 -7.57 -16.66 -8.72
CA LEU A 119 -7.80 -15.43 -9.46
C LEU A 119 -6.53 -14.60 -9.67
N LEU A 120 -5.65 -14.56 -8.66
CA LEU A 120 -4.36 -13.87 -8.79
C LEU A 120 -3.52 -14.51 -9.88
N VAL A 121 -3.33 -15.83 -9.86
CA VAL A 121 -2.52 -16.55 -10.84
C VAL A 121 -3.11 -16.44 -12.25
N ASP A 122 -4.42 -16.62 -12.39
CA ASP A 122 -5.12 -16.57 -13.68
C ASP A 122 -5.07 -15.19 -14.35
N ASN A 123 -4.88 -14.12 -13.56
CA ASN A 123 -4.90 -12.74 -14.04
C ASN A 123 -3.55 -12.03 -13.93
N LEU A 124 -2.46 -12.72 -13.54
CA LEU A 124 -1.13 -12.13 -13.51
C LEU A 124 -0.76 -11.55 -14.87
N LYS A 125 -0.20 -10.34 -14.85
CA LYS A 125 0.37 -9.71 -16.05
C LYS A 125 1.87 -9.58 -15.86
N PRO A 126 2.69 -10.05 -16.83
CA PRO A 126 4.15 -9.92 -16.78
C PRO A 126 4.60 -8.47 -16.62
N THR A 127 3.84 -7.57 -17.25
CA THR A 127 4.07 -6.13 -17.18
C THR A 127 2.76 -5.41 -16.84
N THR A 128 2.78 -4.53 -15.86
CA THR A 128 1.66 -3.67 -15.54
C THR A 128 2.15 -2.34 -14.98
N THR A 129 1.59 -1.25 -15.46
CA THR A 129 1.88 0.10 -14.96
C THR A 129 1.13 0.42 -13.67
N THR A 130 0.12 -0.38 -13.32
CA THR A 130 -0.65 -0.16 -12.09
C THR A 130 0.22 -0.40 -10.85
N ASN A 131 -0.05 0.36 -9.82
CA ASN A 131 0.66 0.28 -8.56
C ASN A 131 -0.24 0.62 -7.37
N TYR A 132 0.15 0.19 -6.19
CA TYR A 132 -0.47 0.54 -4.94
C TYR A 132 0.50 1.43 -4.15
N TYR A 133 0.05 2.62 -3.79
CA TYR A 133 0.91 3.65 -3.24
C TYR A 133 0.74 3.77 -1.73
N PHE A 134 1.76 4.34 -1.11
CA PHE A 134 1.78 4.65 0.31
C PHE A 134 2.17 6.11 0.52
N ILE A 135 1.41 6.78 1.38
CA ILE A 135 1.82 8.03 2.01
C ILE A 135 2.12 7.70 3.47
N VAL A 136 3.38 7.82 3.84
CA VAL A 136 3.86 7.48 5.18
C VAL A 136 4.26 8.76 5.90
N TYR A 137 3.63 9.02 7.03
CA TYR A 137 4.00 10.14 7.89
C TYR A 137 4.84 9.66 9.06
N PHE A 138 6.06 10.16 9.15
CA PHE A 138 6.98 9.89 10.26
C PHE A 138 6.77 10.93 11.36
N LYS A 139 6.15 10.53 12.46
CA LYS A 139 5.75 11.42 13.57
C LYS A 139 6.92 12.18 14.17
N GLU A 140 8.04 11.51 14.43
CA GLU A 140 9.20 12.11 15.10
C GLU A 140 10.03 13.01 14.19
N GLN A 141 9.95 12.80 12.88
CA GLN A 141 10.68 13.57 11.88
C GLN A 141 9.82 14.63 11.21
N GLU A 142 8.51 14.63 11.51
CA GLU A 142 7.51 15.52 10.93
C GLU A 142 7.58 15.58 9.40
N LYS A 143 7.82 14.43 8.76
CA LYS A 143 7.98 14.36 7.32
C LYS A 143 7.13 13.29 6.68
N PHE A 144 6.80 13.50 5.43
CA PHE A 144 6.16 12.53 4.57
C PHE A 144 7.16 11.77 3.71
N LEU A 145 6.82 10.53 3.41
CA LEU A 145 7.40 9.71 2.35
C LEU A 145 6.28 9.28 1.41
N PHE A 146 6.49 9.44 0.12
CA PHE A 146 5.64 8.87 -0.92
C PHE A 146 6.38 7.74 -1.62
N THR A 147 5.82 6.55 -1.59
CA THR A 147 6.39 5.36 -2.24
C THR A 147 5.29 4.44 -2.77
N SER A 148 5.68 3.32 -3.36
CA SER A 148 4.73 2.33 -3.87
C SER A 148 5.18 0.90 -3.59
N LEU A 149 4.24 -0.03 -3.65
CA LEU A 149 4.49 -1.44 -3.36
C LEU A 149 5.63 -2.02 -4.20
N LYS A 150 5.69 -1.66 -5.49
CA LYS A 150 6.74 -2.12 -6.41
C LYS A 150 8.13 -1.55 -6.11
N HIS A 151 8.21 -0.41 -5.43
CA HIS A 151 9.45 0.32 -5.17
C HIS A 151 9.96 0.18 -3.74
N LEU A 152 9.24 -0.55 -2.87
CA LEU A 152 9.76 -0.87 -1.53
C LEU A 152 11.01 -1.72 -1.64
N ASP A 153 12.06 -1.34 -0.91
CA ASP A 153 13.34 -2.05 -0.92
C ASP A 153 13.23 -3.38 -0.16
N LYS A 154 12.65 -3.33 1.04
CA LYS A 154 12.55 -4.48 1.93
C LYS A 154 11.12 -4.80 2.31
N LEU A 155 10.61 -5.87 1.74
CA LEU A 155 9.35 -6.51 2.12
C LEU A 155 9.62 -7.81 2.85
N VAL A 156 8.81 -8.08 3.87
CA VAL A 156 8.86 -9.33 4.63
C VAL A 156 7.52 -10.06 4.49
N ALA A 157 7.60 -11.35 4.22
CA ALA A 157 6.45 -12.24 4.17
C ALA A 157 5.80 -12.38 5.55
N ASN A 158 4.51 -12.09 5.68
CA ASN A 158 3.84 -12.00 6.98
C ASN A 158 3.06 -13.25 7.39
N GLY A 159 2.56 -14.07 6.52
CA GLY A 159 1.81 -15.28 6.87
C GLY A 159 0.46 -15.06 7.59
N ASN A 160 -0.07 -13.84 7.63
CA ASN A 160 -1.40 -13.52 8.17
C ASN A 160 -2.35 -13.00 7.06
N ASN A 161 -3.43 -12.29 7.43
CA ASN A 161 -4.38 -11.75 6.44
C ASN A 161 -3.82 -10.60 5.60
N LEU A 162 -2.76 -9.97 6.06
CA LEU A 162 -2.00 -8.97 5.31
C LEU A 162 -0.70 -9.62 4.86
N PRO A 163 -0.47 -9.83 3.55
CA PRO A 163 0.60 -10.69 3.08
C PRO A 163 1.99 -10.13 3.33
N PHE A 164 2.13 -8.81 3.48
CA PHE A 164 3.42 -8.15 3.61
C PHE A 164 3.56 -7.34 4.89
N GLN A 165 4.78 -7.30 5.38
CA GLN A 165 5.26 -6.37 6.40
C GLN A 165 6.48 -5.62 5.89
N CYS A 166 6.70 -4.42 6.39
CA CYS A 166 7.97 -3.71 6.26
C CYS A 166 8.28 -2.89 7.49
N ASN A 167 9.55 -2.53 7.66
CA ASN A 167 9.96 -1.41 8.46
C ASN A 167 10.11 -0.19 7.54
N TRP A 168 9.42 0.88 7.83
CA TRP A 168 9.44 2.07 6.97
C TRP A 168 10.80 2.76 6.95
N SER A 169 11.58 2.66 8.03
CA SER A 169 12.94 3.18 8.06
C SER A 169 13.90 2.47 7.08
N ASP A 170 13.62 1.21 6.77
CA ASP A 170 14.37 0.44 5.77
C ASP A 170 13.97 0.78 4.32
N ASN A 171 12.88 1.52 4.15
CA ASN A 171 12.25 1.82 2.86
C ASN A 171 12.23 3.32 2.52
N LEU A 172 13.12 4.12 3.14
CA LEU A 172 13.22 5.56 2.87
C LEU A 172 13.68 5.86 1.44
N ASN A 173 14.41 4.95 0.83
CA ASN A 173 14.85 5.04 -0.55
C ASN A 173 14.07 4.06 -1.41
N SER A 174 13.62 4.52 -2.57
CA SER A 174 12.97 3.65 -3.55
C SER A 174 13.99 2.82 -4.30
N THR A 175 13.76 1.52 -4.42
CA THR A 175 14.57 0.65 -5.26
C THR A 175 14.03 0.65 -6.68
N GLN A 176 14.87 0.94 -7.64
CA GLN A 176 14.53 0.84 -9.05
C GLN A 176 14.67 -0.62 -9.50
N ARG A 177 13.59 -1.18 -10.01
CA ARG A 177 13.54 -2.53 -10.59
C ARG A 177 12.85 -2.45 -11.94
N SER A 178 13.26 -3.28 -12.88
CA SER A 178 12.47 -3.51 -14.11
C SER A 178 11.09 -4.09 -13.76
N GLU A 179 10.14 -4.02 -14.68
CA GLU A 179 8.79 -4.56 -14.44
C GLU A 179 8.81 -6.06 -14.12
N GLU A 180 9.67 -6.82 -14.78
CA GLU A 180 9.86 -8.25 -14.51
C GLU A 180 10.44 -8.49 -13.12
N GLU A 181 11.45 -7.74 -12.72
CA GLU A 181 12.03 -7.82 -11.37
C GLU A 181 11.02 -7.42 -10.28
N GLN A 182 10.16 -6.43 -10.55
CA GLN A 182 9.08 -6.02 -9.66
C GLN A 182 8.07 -7.15 -9.45
N LEU A 183 7.63 -7.77 -10.56
CA LEU A 183 6.70 -8.90 -10.51
C LEU A 183 7.31 -10.07 -9.71
N LYS A 184 8.53 -10.46 -10.06
CA LYS A 184 9.24 -11.56 -9.39
C LYS A 184 9.43 -11.31 -7.90
N TYR A 185 9.82 -10.09 -7.53
CA TYR A 185 10.00 -9.70 -6.13
C TYR A 185 8.70 -9.77 -5.32
N LEU A 186 7.61 -9.21 -5.84
CA LEU A 186 6.32 -9.22 -5.17
C LEU A 186 5.72 -10.63 -5.08
N MET A 187 5.80 -11.40 -6.17
CA MET A 187 5.27 -12.76 -6.20
C MET A 187 6.08 -13.70 -5.30
N GLN A 188 7.39 -13.56 -5.24
CA GLN A 188 8.22 -14.34 -4.32
C GLN A 188 7.84 -14.04 -2.86
N THR A 189 7.72 -12.76 -2.49
CA THR A 189 7.33 -12.36 -1.13
C THR A 189 5.91 -12.83 -0.79
N TYR A 190 4.98 -12.76 -1.76
CA TYR A 190 3.62 -13.25 -1.59
C TYR A 190 3.59 -14.77 -1.41
N PHE A 191 4.34 -15.51 -2.22
CA PHE A 191 4.47 -16.95 -2.11
C PHE A 191 5.00 -17.37 -0.72
N ASP A 192 6.06 -16.72 -0.25
CA ASP A 192 6.63 -16.97 1.07
C ASP A 192 5.64 -16.68 2.21
N SER A 193 4.82 -15.63 2.05
CA SER A 193 3.74 -15.32 2.99
C SER A 193 2.68 -16.42 3.02
N TRP A 194 2.31 -16.91 1.84
CA TRP A 194 1.32 -17.98 1.73
C TRP A 194 1.82 -19.31 2.28
N LEU A 195 3.09 -19.65 2.04
CA LEU A 195 3.72 -20.82 2.65
C LEU A 195 3.71 -20.78 4.17
N LYS A 196 4.03 -19.63 4.76
CA LYS A 196 3.96 -19.43 6.22
C LYS A 196 2.56 -19.67 6.77
N LYS A 197 1.53 -19.36 5.98
CA LYS A 197 0.14 -19.47 6.42
C LYS A 197 -0.42 -20.89 6.29
N THR A 198 -0.14 -21.59 5.20
CA THR A 198 -0.92 -22.78 4.79
C THR A 198 -0.10 -23.97 4.34
N GLY A 199 1.21 -23.85 4.23
CA GLY A 199 2.06 -24.87 3.65
C GLY A 199 2.10 -24.88 2.12
N GLY A 200 1.34 -23.97 1.46
CA GLY A 200 1.41 -23.79 0.01
C GLY A 200 0.05 -23.87 -0.71
N PHE A 201 0.09 -23.52 -1.99
CA PHE A 201 -1.04 -23.61 -2.91
C PHE A 201 -0.49 -23.99 -4.29
N GLU A 202 -0.99 -25.08 -4.86
CA GLU A 202 -0.38 -25.70 -6.04
C GLU A 202 -0.17 -24.77 -7.25
N PRO A 203 -1.12 -23.90 -7.66
CA PRO A 203 -0.87 -22.95 -8.75
C PRO A 203 0.26 -21.94 -8.48
N LEU A 204 0.49 -21.56 -7.22
CA LEU A 204 1.63 -20.72 -6.84
C LEU A 204 2.95 -21.50 -6.83
N LEU A 205 2.91 -22.80 -6.49
CA LEU A 205 4.07 -23.67 -6.57
C LEU A 205 4.52 -23.84 -8.03
N GLN A 206 3.58 -24.09 -8.94
CA GLN A 206 3.86 -24.20 -10.37
C GLN A 206 4.43 -22.90 -10.95
N TRP A 207 3.94 -21.75 -10.54
CA TRP A 207 4.49 -20.46 -10.97
C TRP A 207 5.96 -20.28 -10.55
N LYS A 208 6.35 -20.78 -9.38
CA LYS A 208 7.74 -20.67 -8.88
C LYS A 208 8.73 -21.47 -9.70
N GLU A 209 8.29 -22.55 -10.36
CA GLU A 209 9.13 -23.46 -11.16
C GLU A 209 9.35 -22.95 -12.59
N THR A 210 8.62 -21.90 -13.02
CA THR A 210 8.76 -21.23 -14.32
C THR A 210 9.64 -19.99 -14.24
#